data_ec476803401911749fb90303a68b629e
#
_entry.id   ec476803401911749fb90303a68b629e
#
_cell.length_a   1.000
_cell.length_b   1.000
_cell.length_c   1.000
_cell.angle_alpha   90.00
_cell.angle_beta   90.00
_cell.angle_gamma   90.00
#
_symmetry.space_group_name_H-M   'P 1'
#
loop_
_entity.id
_entity.type
_entity.pdbx_description
1 polymer ?
#
loop_
_entity_poly.entity_id
_entity_poly.type
_entity_poly.pdbx_seq_one_letter_code
_entity_poly.pdbx_strand_id
1 'polypeptide(L)'
;MRTINGNYPETTDRQQEKTIETVPIYRKLTLTIREAAEYSNIGINKIDALLKQPNCPFVLYVGTRKLVKRAEFEEFIRQKLVI
;
A
#
# COMPACT_ATOMS: atom_id res chain seq x y z
N MET A 1 19.59 -10.12 17.37
CA MET A 1 19.88 -9.44 16.78
C MET A 1 20.54 -9.38 16.52
N ARG A 2 19.90 -9.22 16.63
CA ARG A 2 20.05 -8.58 16.38
C ARG A 2 20.65 -8.45 15.90
N THR A 3 19.99 -8.30 16.29
CA THR A 3 20.25 -7.60 15.89
C THR A 3 20.67 -7.43 15.70
N ILE A 4 20.09 -7.34 15.83
CA ILE A 4 20.15 -6.70 15.59
C ILE A 4 20.62 -6.54 15.46
N ASN A 5 20.09 -6.57 15.60
CA ASN A 5 20.18 -5.84 15.38
C ASN A 5 20.41 -5.85 15.14
N GLY A 6 19.85 -5.83 15.60
CA GLY A 6 19.53 -5.44 15.27
C GLY A 6 19.45 -5.54 15.20
N ASN A 7 19.17 -5.68 15.15
CA ASN A 7 18.79 -5.29 15.02
C ASN A 7 18.59 -5.48 15.00
N TYR A 8 18.07 -5.44 14.88
CA TYR A 8 17.54 -5.08 14.88
C TYR A 8 17.36 -5.14 15.25
N PRO A 9 16.84 -4.91 15.49
CA PRO A 9 16.51 -4.59 15.63
C PRO A 9 16.29 -4.56 15.84
N GLU A 10 15.83 -4.33 16.11
CA GLU A 10 15.31 -3.86 16.13
C GLU A 10 14.97 -3.55 16.18
N THR A 11 14.54 -3.51 16.83
CA THR A 11 14.10 -2.92 16.76
C THR A 11 13.83 -2.57 17.02
N THR A 12 13.27 -2.39 17.41
CA THR A 12 12.92 -1.83 17.38
C THR A 12 12.62 -1.51 17.64
N ASP A 13 12.22 -1.36 18.07
CA ASP A 13 11.77 -0.88 18.04
C ASP A 13 11.45 -0.72 18.26
N ARG A 14 10.89 -0.83 18.46
CA ARG A 14 10.47 -0.56 18.41
C ARG A 14 10.04 -0.46 18.47
N GLN A 15 9.61 -0.67 18.88
CA GLN A 15 9.17 -0.45 18.66
C GLN A 15 8.69 -0.51 18.76
N GLN A 16 8.27 -0.77 19.26
CA GLN A 16 7.82 -0.73 19.09
C GLN A 16 7.31 -0.80 19.23
N GLU A 17 6.93 -0.89 19.79
CA GLU A 17 6.36 -0.84 19.60
C GLU A 17 5.78 -1.22 19.57
N LYS A 18 5.22 -1.06 20.11
CA LYS A 18 4.61 -1.37 19.99
C LYS A 18 4.27 -2.13 19.54
N THR A 19 4.31 -2.36 20.17
CA THR A 19 4.00 -3.13 19.30
C THR A 19 2.78 -3.44 18.59
N ILE A 20 2.46 -2.78 17.93
CA ILE A 20 1.37 -2.88 17.03
C ILE A 20 1.74 -3.82 15.92
N GLU A 21 0.91 -4.77 15.68
CA GLU A 21 1.18 -5.68 14.60
C GLU A 21 0.96 -5.03 13.26
N THR A 22 1.89 -5.23 12.38
CA THR A 22 1.79 -4.73 11.02
C THR A 22 1.13 -5.80 10.15
N VAL A 23 0.00 -5.46 9.55
CA VAL A 23 -0.66 -6.36 8.63
C VAL A 23 0.10 -6.33 7.30
N PRO A 24 0.49 -7.48 6.76
CA PRO A 24 1.15 -7.49 5.45
C PRO A 24 0.26 -6.86 4.39
N ILE A 25 0.88 -6.19 3.43
CA ILE A 25 0.13 -5.47 2.40
C ILE A 25 -0.83 -6.40 1.65
N TYR A 26 -0.40 -7.63 1.33
CA TYR A 26 -1.24 -8.54 0.55
C TYR A 26 -2.47 -9.01 1.31
N ARG A 27 -2.55 -8.70 2.62
CA ARG A 27 -3.72 -9.02 3.44
C ARG A 27 -4.59 -7.80 3.72
N LYS A 28 -4.14 -6.61 3.35
CA LYS A 28 -4.93 -5.41 3.60
C LYS A 28 -6.04 -5.31 2.58
N LEU A 29 -7.21 -4.90 3.05
CA LEU A 29 -8.34 -4.66 2.16
C LEU A 29 -8.13 -3.41 1.33
N THR A 30 -7.59 -2.37 1.97
CA THR A 30 -7.28 -1.11 1.29
C THR A 30 -5.84 -0.71 1.56
N LEU A 31 -5.27 0.06 0.63
CA LEU A 31 -3.90 0.53 0.71
C LEU A 31 -3.88 2.03 0.60
N THR A 32 -2.89 2.66 1.24
CA THR A 32 -2.59 4.05 0.92
C THR A 32 -1.97 4.10 -0.47
N ILE A 33 -1.91 5.31 -1.04
CA ILE A 33 -1.29 5.48 -2.36
C ILE A 33 0.18 5.03 -2.30
N ARG A 34 0.89 5.37 -1.22
CA ARG A 34 2.28 4.98 -1.07
C ARG A 34 2.43 3.46 -1.00
N GLU A 35 1.56 2.80 -0.23
CA GLU A 35 1.59 1.34 -0.14
C GLU A 35 1.32 0.70 -1.49
N ALA A 36 0.34 1.24 -2.23
CA ALA A 36 0.02 0.72 -3.55
C ALA A 36 1.20 0.87 -4.51
N ALA A 37 1.90 2.00 -4.41
CA ALA A 37 3.07 2.26 -5.26
C ALA A 37 4.18 1.25 -4.96
N GLU A 38 4.44 1.00 -3.69
CA GLU A 38 5.47 0.05 -3.30
C GLU A 38 5.10 -1.37 -3.68
N TYR A 39 3.85 -1.73 -3.46
CA TYR A 39 3.36 -3.07 -3.73
C TYR A 39 3.39 -3.39 -5.22
N SER A 40 3.03 -2.43 -6.05
CA SER A 40 2.89 -2.63 -7.49
C SER A 40 4.12 -2.23 -8.27
N ASN A 41 5.04 -1.50 -7.65
CA ASN A 41 6.19 -0.91 -8.32
C ASN A 41 5.79 0.11 -9.39
N ILE A 42 4.61 0.72 -9.22
CA ILE A 42 4.14 1.80 -10.10
C ILE A 42 4.34 3.11 -9.34
N GLY A 43 4.76 4.16 -10.03
CA GLY A 43 5.03 5.43 -9.39
C GLY A 43 3.79 6.05 -8.73
N ILE A 44 4.00 6.77 -7.64
CA ILE A 44 2.92 7.41 -6.89
C ILE A 44 2.10 8.33 -7.78
N ASN A 45 2.77 9.13 -8.61
CA ASN A 45 2.06 10.08 -9.46
C ASN A 45 1.15 9.39 -10.47
N LYS A 46 1.59 8.25 -11.00
CA LYS A 46 0.77 7.49 -11.93
C LYS A 46 -0.45 6.94 -11.22
N ILE A 47 -0.27 6.39 -10.01
CA ILE A 47 -1.40 5.85 -9.25
C ILE A 47 -2.37 6.95 -8.90
N ASP A 48 -1.88 8.10 -8.46
CA ASP A 48 -2.76 9.21 -8.13
C ASP A 48 -3.57 9.65 -9.35
N ALA A 49 -2.94 9.68 -10.52
CA ALA A 49 -3.64 10.03 -11.76
C ALA A 49 -4.75 9.02 -12.08
N LEU A 50 -4.47 7.72 -11.86
CA LEU A 50 -5.47 6.68 -12.09
C LEU A 50 -6.65 6.84 -11.13
N LEU A 51 -6.38 7.17 -9.87
CA LEU A 51 -7.44 7.34 -8.88
C LEU A 51 -8.37 8.49 -9.21
N LYS A 52 -7.86 9.49 -9.92
CA LYS A 52 -8.67 10.67 -10.29
C LYS A 52 -9.56 10.45 -11.49
N GLN A 53 -9.41 9.33 -12.18
CA GLN A 53 -10.24 9.04 -13.34
C GLN A 53 -11.67 8.77 -12.89
N PRO A 54 -12.68 9.23 -13.67
CA PRO A 54 -14.08 9.14 -13.23
C PRO A 54 -14.58 7.73 -12.95
N ASN A 55 -14.07 6.75 -13.66
CA ASN A 55 -14.55 5.37 -13.53
C ASN A 55 -13.49 4.44 -12.95
N CYS A 56 -12.65 4.97 -12.05
CA CYS A 56 -11.62 4.16 -11.44
C CYS A 56 -12.26 3.06 -10.57
N PRO A 57 -12.02 1.79 -10.88
CA PRO A 57 -12.68 0.71 -10.15
C PRO A 57 -12.08 0.43 -8.78
N PHE A 58 -10.93 0.99 -8.47
CA PHE A 58 -10.22 0.64 -7.24
C PHE A 58 -10.03 1.82 -6.28
N VAL A 59 -10.72 2.93 -6.49
CA VAL A 59 -10.62 4.05 -5.55
C VAL A 59 -11.71 3.94 -4.49
N LEU A 60 -11.33 4.25 -3.25
CA LEU A 60 -12.26 4.34 -2.13
C LEU A 60 -12.02 5.66 -1.44
N TYR A 61 -13.08 6.45 -1.27
CA TYR A 61 -12.99 7.72 -0.55
C TYR A 61 -13.40 7.50 0.90
N VAL A 62 -12.52 7.87 1.83
CA VAL A 62 -12.80 7.82 3.25
C VAL A 62 -12.59 9.24 3.76
N GLY A 63 -13.68 9.96 3.97
CA GLY A 63 -13.61 11.39 4.25
C GLY A 63 -12.95 12.11 3.09
N THR A 64 -11.86 12.81 3.37
CA THR A 64 -11.10 13.50 2.34
C THR A 64 -9.94 12.68 1.79
N ARG A 65 -9.77 11.46 2.30
CA ARG A 65 -8.67 10.59 1.88
C ARG A 65 -9.11 9.67 0.75
N LYS A 66 -8.17 9.39 -0.14
CA LYS A 66 -8.35 8.38 -1.17
C LYS A 66 -7.51 7.17 -0.80
N LEU A 67 -8.13 6.01 -0.86
CA LEU A 67 -7.45 4.74 -0.62
C LEU A 67 -7.61 3.86 -1.85
N VAL A 68 -6.76 2.87 -1.95
CA VAL A 68 -6.75 1.93 -3.06
C VAL A 68 -7.35 0.62 -2.58
N LYS A 69 -8.39 0.13 -3.26
CA LYS A 69 -8.94 -1.19 -2.98
C LYS A 69 -7.99 -2.22 -3.57
N ARG A 70 -7.35 -3.00 -2.71
CA ARG A 70 -6.25 -3.85 -3.15
C ARG A 70 -6.65 -4.87 -4.21
N ALA A 71 -7.73 -5.61 -3.99
CA ALA A 71 -8.12 -6.67 -4.91
C ALA A 71 -8.49 -6.13 -6.28
N GLU A 72 -9.25 -5.04 -6.31
CA GLU A 72 -9.65 -4.40 -7.56
C GLU A 72 -8.45 -3.78 -8.28
N PHE A 73 -7.49 -3.26 -7.51
CA PHE A 73 -6.27 -2.71 -8.06
C PHE A 73 -5.45 -3.81 -8.73
N GLU A 74 -5.30 -4.95 -8.06
CA GLU A 74 -4.60 -6.09 -8.62
C GLU A 74 -5.25 -6.56 -9.92
N GLU A 75 -6.58 -6.64 -9.92
CA GLU A 75 -7.31 -7.08 -11.11
C GLU A 75 -7.12 -6.11 -12.27
N PHE A 76 -7.17 -4.80 -11.97
CA PHE A 76 -6.96 -3.78 -12.97
C PHE A 76 -5.58 -3.96 -13.64
N ILE A 77 -4.56 -4.16 -12.82
CA ILE A 77 -3.18 -4.29 -13.32
C ILE A 77 -3.04 -5.56 -14.15
N ARG A 78 -3.65 -6.67 -13.72
CA ARG A 78 -3.55 -7.93 -14.46
C ARG A 78 -4.06 -7.81 -15.88
N GLN A 79 -5.00 -6.91 -16.12
CA GLN A 79 -5.62 -6.75 -17.42
C GLN A 79 -4.88 -5.79 -18.32
N LYS A 80 -3.81 -5.16 -17.85
CA LYS A 80 -3.12 -4.12 -18.59
C LYS A 80 -1.76 -4.59 -19.05
N LEU A 81 -1.40 -4.23 -20.26
CA LEU A 81 -0.01 -4.33 -20.73
C LEU A 81 0.71 -3.01 -20.55
N VAL A 82 -0.04 -1.92 -20.62
CA VAL A 82 0.52 -0.57 -20.51
C VAL A 82 -0.39 0.25 -19.61
N ILE A 83 0.20 0.97 -18.73
CA ILE A 83 -0.48 1.94 -17.90
C ILE A 83 0.15 3.33 -18.19
#